data_eba8786b3e929f203069b7e5af1465b3
#
_entry.id   eba8786b3e929f203069b7e5af1465b3
#
_cell.length_a   1.000
_cell.length_b   1.000
_cell.length_c   1.000
_cell.angle_alpha   90.00
_cell.angle_beta   90.00
_cell.angle_gamma   90.00
#
_symmetry.space_group_name_H-M   'P 1'
#
loop_
_entity.id
_entity.type
_entity.pdbx_description
1 polymer ?
#
loop_
_entity_poly.entity_id
_entity_poly.type
_entity_poly.pdbx_seq_one_letter_code
_entity_poly.pdbx_strand_id
1 'polypeptide(L)'
;RILQSMRRSYRSDRYLKILENVRSAIPHASITTDIIVGFPGESEEDFQATLDLCTEAQFAAAYTYQYSIRPGTPAATMPDQISAAVVGERYTRLHEHQQLISLGVNKRVIGKKMRVLVGEYEGRRDARESRLTGKSEDFRLVHFADSSNARAGDFVDVQITDASAHYLIGEELQTIATRGGDAHELRTDEKKSSGVPLGIPTVRV
;
A
#
# COMPACT_ATOMS: atom_id res chain seq x y z
N ARG A 1 0.03 10.13 23.88
CA ARG A 1 -1.12 9.76 24.73
C ARG A 1 -1.86 8.55 24.14
N ILE A 2 -2.43 8.62 22.94
CA ILE A 2 -3.18 7.52 22.30
C ILE A 2 -2.32 6.28 22.05
N LEU A 3 -1.09 6.43 21.57
CA LEU A 3 -0.14 5.30 21.41
C LEU A 3 0.08 4.54 22.73
N GLN A 4 0.20 5.25 23.84
CA GLN A 4 0.35 4.64 25.16
C GLN A 4 -0.92 3.85 25.55
N SER A 5 -2.11 4.40 25.30
CA SER A 5 -3.40 3.72 25.52
C SER A 5 -3.53 2.47 24.65
N MET A 6 -2.98 2.49 23.44
CA MET A 6 -2.86 1.34 22.55
C MET A 6 -1.74 0.35 22.95
N ARG A 7 -1.04 0.58 24.07
CA ARG A 7 0.14 -0.19 24.51
C ARG A 7 1.28 -0.21 23.48
N ARG A 8 1.46 0.90 22.76
CA ARG A 8 2.59 1.13 21.85
C ARG A 8 3.69 1.91 22.61
N SER A 9 4.92 1.40 22.60
CA SER A 9 6.02 1.93 23.41
C SER A 9 6.81 3.05 22.75
N TYR A 10 6.53 3.37 21.48
CA TYR A 10 7.23 4.42 20.74
C TYR A 10 6.48 5.76 20.78
N ARG A 11 7.23 6.85 20.58
CA ARG A 11 6.73 8.23 20.48
C ARG A 11 6.94 8.74 19.07
N SER A 12 6.20 9.78 18.69
CA SER A 12 6.23 10.35 17.34
C SER A 12 7.62 10.85 16.95
N ASP A 13 8.31 11.56 17.84
CA ASP A 13 9.67 12.06 17.62
C ASP A 13 10.68 10.95 17.31
N ARG A 14 10.65 9.87 18.10
CA ARG A 14 11.51 8.70 17.87
C ARG A 14 11.13 7.99 16.57
N TYR A 15 9.86 7.91 16.27
CA TYR A 15 9.39 7.28 15.04
C TYR A 15 9.88 8.06 13.81
N LEU A 16 9.70 9.38 13.78
CA LEU A 16 10.19 10.24 12.71
C LEU A 16 11.72 10.13 12.54
N LYS A 17 12.47 10.06 13.65
CA LYS A 17 13.92 9.84 13.57
C LYS A 17 14.29 8.49 12.94
N ILE A 18 13.51 7.44 13.18
CA ILE A 18 13.70 6.14 12.50
C ILE A 18 13.50 6.30 11.00
N LEU A 19 12.43 7.00 10.57
CA LEU A 19 12.16 7.24 9.15
C LEU A 19 13.27 8.02 8.46
N GLU A 20 13.79 9.06 9.14
CA GLU A 20 14.92 9.84 8.67
C GLU A 20 16.19 8.97 8.49
N ASN A 21 16.49 8.11 9.47
CA ASN A 21 17.63 7.20 9.40
C ASN A 21 17.47 6.19 8.25
N VAL A 22 16.25 5.64 8.05
CA VAL A 22 15.97 4.74 6.91
C VAL A 22 16.21 5.45 5.59
N ARG A 23 15.70 6.67 5.41
CA ARG A 23 15.90 7.44 4.18
C ARG A 23 17.34 7.84 3.94
N SER A 24 18.10 8.09 5.00
CA SER A 24 19.53 8.38 4.90
C SER A 24 20.33 7.16 4.45
N ALA A 25 19.95 5.96 4.91
CA ALA A 25 20.59 4.71 4.55
C ALA A 25 20.12 4.18 3.17
N ILE A 26 18.83 4.38 2.84
CA ILE A 26 18.18 3.91 1.62
C ILE A 26 17.37 5.08 1.01
N PRO A 27 18.02 5.97 0.24
CA PRO A 27 17.40 7.24 -0.22
C PRO A 27 16.12 7.07 -1.06
N HIS A 28 15.93 5.91 -1.68
CA HIS A 28 14.77 5.59 -2.51
C HIS A 28 13.76 4.66 -1.81
N ALA A 29 13.92 4.42 -0.50
CA ALA A 29 12.98 3.59 0.26
C ALA A 29 11.55 4.15 0.18
N SER A 30 10.60 3.29 -0.18
CA SER A 30 9.17 3.56 -0.10
C SER A 30 8.67 3.12 1.27
N ILE A 31 8.22 4.07 2.08
CA ILE A 31 7.77 3.80 3.44
C ILE A 31 6.25 3.81 3.47
N THR A 32 5.68 2.74 4.01
CA THR A 32 4.23 2.59 4.22
C THR A 32 3.93 2.43 5.70
N THR A 33 2.67 2.67 6.07
CA THR A 33 2.22 2.57 7.48
C THR A 33 0.79 2.10 7.58
N ASP A 34 0.40 1.65 8.76
CA ASP A 34 -0.98 1.38 9.16
C ASP A 34 -1.42 2.42 10.18
N ILE A 35 -2.60 3.01 9.97
CA ILE A 35 -3.15 4.05 10.85
C ILE A 35 -4.58 3.68 11.24
N ILE A 36 -4.87 3.74 12.53
CA ILE A 36 -6.22 3.57 13.08
C ILE A 36 -6.69 4.92 13.61
N VAL A 37 -7.89 5.36 13.21
CA VAL A 37 -8.56 6.55 13.74
C VAL A 37 -9.74 6.16 14.62
N GLY A 38 -10.10 7.05 15.55
CA GLY A 38 -11.26 6.86 16.41
C GLY A 38 -11.03 5.90 17.56
N PHE A 39 -9.78 5.70 17.99
CA PHE A 39 -9.50 4.93 19.20
C PHE A 39 -10.11 5.63 20.42
N PRO A 40 -10.67 4.87 21.41
CA PRO A 40 -11.30 5.47 22.59
C PRO A 40 -10.40 6.52 23.26
N GLY A 41 -10.99 7.69 23.51
CA GLY A 41 -10.31 8.84 24.09
C GLY A 41 -9.46 9.68 23.13
N GLU A 42 -9.47 9.41 21.82
CA GLU A 42 -8.79 10.26 20.82
C GLU A 42 -9.49 11.62 20.74
N SER A 43 -8.79 12.70 21.08
CA SER A 43 -9.30 14.06 20.91
C SER A 43 -9.09 14.56 19.48
N GLU A 44 -9.62 15.75 19.16
CA GLU A 44 -9.38 16.37 17.86
C GLU A 44 -7.90 16.77 17.70
N GLU A 45 -7.26 17.19 18.79
CA GLU A 45 -5.82 17.51 18.82
C GLU A 45 -4.95 16.27 18.57
N ASP A 46 -5.32 15.10 19.12
CA ASP A 46 -4.62 13.84 18.84
C ASP A 46 -4.77 13.42 17.37
N PHE A 47 -5.97 13.63 16.81
CA PHE A 47 -6.23 13.36 15.40
C PHE A 47 -5.43 14.33 14.50
N GLN A 48 -5.42 15.63 14.83
CA GLN A 48 -4.60 16.60 14.08
C GLN A 48 -3.11 16.24 14.14
N ALA A 49 -2.60 15.82 15.30
CA ALA A 49 -1.21 15.35 15.42
C ALA A 49 -0.92 14.12 14.53
N THR A 50 -1.93 13.30 14.24
CA THR A 50 -1.80 12.19 13.28
C THR A 50 -1.67 12.71 11.84
N LEU A 51 -2.45 13.72 11.44
CA LEU A 51 -2.33 14.36 10.12
C LEU A 51 -0.97 15.05 9.95
N ASP A 52 -0.52 15.76 10.99
CA ASP A 52 0.77 16.45 10.99
C ASP A 52 1.93 15.45 10.84
N LEU A 53 1.85 14.31 11.55
CA LEU A 53 2.83 13.23 11.42
C LEU A 53 2.83 12.65 10.00
N CYS A 54 1.69 12.44 9.37
CA CYS A 54 1.62 11.97 7.97
C CYS A 54 2.29 12.96 7.02
N THR A 55 2.07 14.26 7.25
CA THR A 55 2.69 15.35 6.48
C THR A 55 4.21 15.33 6.61
N GLU A 56 4.74 15.18 7.81
CA GLU A 56 6.18 15.12 8.05
C GLU A 56 6.80 13.79 7.57
N ALA A 57 6.12 12.70 7.86
CA ALA A 57 6.57 11.35 7.50
C ALA A 57 6.59 11.08 5.99
N GLN A 58 5.75 11.76 5.19
CA GLN A 58 5.68 11.59 3.74
C GLN A 58 5.57 10.11 3.33
N PHE A 59 4.59 9.40 3.87
CA PHE A 59 4.36 7.99 3.53
C PHE A 59 3.98 7.82 2.05
N ALA A 60 4.58 6.84 1.39
CA ALA A 60 4.23 6.49 0.02
C ALA A 60 2.81 5.91 -0.06
N ALA A 61 2.39 5.17 0.96
CA ALA A 61 1.03 4.72 1.16
C ALA A 61 0.73 4.54 2.66
N ALA A 62 -0.54 4.68 3.04
CA ALA A 62 -1.03 4.31 4.36
C ALA A 62 -2.28 3.46 4.25
N TYR A 63 -2.31 2.37 5.01
CA TYR A 63 -3.51 1.57 5.22
C TYR A 63 -4.27 2.16 6.40
N THR A 64 -5.40 2.78 6.11
CA THR A 64 -6.18 3.52 7.09
C THR A 64 -7.40 2.72 7.55
N TYR A 65 -7.62 2.65 8.85
CA TYR A 65 -8.68 1.88 9.46
C TYR A 65 -9.46 2.73 10.45
N GLN A 66 -10.77 2.49 10.52
CA GLN A 66 -11.60 2.96 11.62
C GLN A 66 -11.45 1.99 12.79
N TYR A 67 -11.33 2.51 14.02
CA TYR A 67 -11.35 1.66 15.19
C TYR A 67 -12.65 0.86 15.23
N SER A 68 -12.53 -0.43 15.44
CA SER A 68 -13.66 -1.34 15.66
C SER A 68 -13.54 -2.03 17.02
N ILE A 69 -14.63 -2.08 17.77
CA ILE A 69 -14.67 -2.70 19.07
C ILE A 69 -14.42 -4.21 18.92
N ARG A 70 -13.42 -4.71 19.64
CA ARG A 70 -13.12 -6.15 19.69
C ARG A 70 -13.41 -6.67 21.09
N PRO A 71 -14.42 -7.52 21.28
CA PRO A 71 -14.74 -8.11 22.58
C PRO A 71 -13.51 -8.76 23.23
N GLY A 72 -13.37 -8.62 24.54
CA GLY A 72 -12.24 -9.15 25.31
C GLY A 72 -10.98 -8.29 25.30
N THR A 73 -10.96 -7.16 24.59
CA THR A 73 -9.85 -6.19 24.66
C THR A 73 -10.12 -5.08 25.67
N PRO A 74 -9.11 -4.53 26.37
CA PRO A 74 -9.30 -3.39 27.25
C PRO A 74 -9.96 -2.18 26.58
N ALA A 75 -9.64 -1.93 25.30
CA ALA A 75 -10.22 -0.83 24.54
C ALA A 75 -11.74 -0.95 24.34
N ALA A 76 -12.29 -2.18 24.34
CA ALA A 76 -13.73 -2.41 24.18
C ALA A 76 -14.56 -1.86 25.35
N THR A 77 -13.96 -1.74 26.54
CA THR A 77 -14.61 -1.28 27.78
C THR A 77 -14.17 0.10 28.22
N MET A 78 -13.34 0.78 27.45
CA MET A 78 -12.96 2.17 27.76
C MET A 78 -14.18 3.10 27.69
N PRO A 79 -14.33 4.05 28.62
CA PRO A 79 -15.52 4.89 28.70
C PRO A 79 -15.65 5.88 27.54
N ASP A 80 -14.54 6.37 27.01
CA ASP A 80 -14.48 7.48 26.05
C ASP A 80 -14.60 6.98 24.60
N GLN A 81 -15.58 6.12 24.31
CA GLN A 81 -15.85 5.65 22.96
C GLN A 81 -16.27 6.81 22.06
N ILE A 82 -15.71 6.87 20.85
CA ILE A 82 -15.98 7.92 19.88
C ILE A 82 -17.17 7.52 19.02
N SER A 83 -18.07 8.46 18.74
CA SER A 83 -19.22 8.18 17.88
C SER A 83 -18.83 7.80 16.47
N ALA A 84 -19.59 6.89 15.84
CA ALA A 84 -19.32 6.44 14.47
C ALA A 84 -19.29 7.61 13.46
N ALA A 85 -20.08 8.66 13.69
CA ALA A 85 -20.09 9.84 12.84
C ALA A 85 -18.74 10.58 12.86
N VAL A 86 -18.16 10.79 14.06
CA VAL A 86 -16.85 11.45 14.22
C VAL A 86 -15.74 10.55 13.66
N VAL A 87 -15.79 9.24 13.91
CA VAL A 87 -14.80 8.29 13.35
C VAL A 87 -14.83 8.30 11.83
N GLY A 88 -16.03 8.30 11.23
CA GLY A 88 -16.21 8.36 9.77
C GLY A 88 -15.69 9.67 9.17
N GLU A 89 -15.93 10.80 9.82
CA GLU A 89 -15.44 12.12 9.41
C GLU A 89 -13.90 12.17 9.46
N ARG A 90 -13.29 11.76 10.58
CA ARG A 90 -11.83 11.68 10.72
C ARG A 90 -11.19 10.73 9.69
N TYR A 91 -11.82 9.58 9.45
CA TYR A 91 -11.35 8.64 8.42
C TYR A 91 -11.31 9.28 7.04
N THR A 92 -12.35 10.02 6.65
CA THR A 92 -12.41 10.71 5.37
C THR A 92 -11.31 11.76 5.26
N ARG A 93 -11.12 12.60 6.26
CA ARG A 93 -10.06 13.62 6.30
C ARG A 93 -8.67 13.00 6.21
N LEU A 94 -8.40 11.93 6.98
CA LEU A 94 -7.11 11.23 6.92
C LEU A 94 -6.87 10.62 5.54
N HIS A 95 -7.89 9.99 4.95
CA HIS A 95 -7.80 9.36 3.65
C HIS A 95 -7.45 10.39 2.56
N GLU A 96 -8.20 11.49 2.49
CA GLU A 96 -7.95 12.58 1.54
C GLU A 96 -6.57 13.20 1.73
N HIS A 97 -6.19 13.47 2.96
CA HIS A 97 -4.88 14.03 3.31
C HIS A 97 -3.74 13.10 2.85
N GLN A 98 -3.84 11.81 3.16
CA GLN A 98 -2.83 10.84 2.76
C GLN A 98 -2.79 10.62 1.24
N GLN A 99 -3.90 10.69 0.54
CA GLN A 99 -3.90 10.62 -0.93
C GLN A 99 -3.09 11.75 -1.57
N LEU A 100 -3.21 12.96 -1.05
CA LEU A 100 -2.41 14.10 -1.53
C LEU A 100 -0.92 13.89 -1.30
N ILE A 101 -0.54 13.37 -0.12
CA ILE A 101 0.85 13.02 0.20
C ILE A 101 1.36 11.94 -0.75
N SER A 102 0.62 10.84 -0.89
CA SER A 102 1.00 9.72 -1.76
C SER A 102 1.18 10.16 -3.22
N LEU A 103 0.28 11.00 -3.72
CA LEU A 103 0.41 11.60 -5.05
C LEU A 103 1.69 12.44 -5.17
N GLY A 104 1.97 13.29 -4.18
CA GLY A 104 3.18 14.11 -4.15
C GLY A 104 4.46 13.27 -4.13
N VAL A 105 4.48 12.20 -3.32
CA VAL A 105 5.61 11.24 -3.24
C VAL A 105 5.77 10.49 -4.57
N ASN A 106 4.68 10.06 -5.19
CA ASN A 106 4.72 9.34 -6.46
C ASN A 106 5.15 10.24 -7.62
N LYS A 107 4.73 11.50 -7.65
CA LYS A 107 5.17 12.46 -8.68
C LYS A 107 6.69 12.70 -8.70
N ARG A 108 7.39 12.50 -7.56
CA ARG A 108 8.86 12.68 -7.47
C ARG A 108 9.64 11.62 -8.27
N VAL A 109 9.00 10.54 -8.69
CA VAL A 109 9.65 9.50 -9.51
C VAL A 109 9.30 9.59 -10.99
N ILE A 110 8.48 10.54 -11.42
CA ILE A 110 8.25 10.83 -12.84
C ILE A 110 9.60 11.19 -13.49
N GLY A 111 9.86 10.63 -14.67
CA GLY A 111 11.13 10.75 -15.36
C GLY A 111 12.22 9.78 -14.89
N LYS A 112 12.00 8.98 -13.87
CA LYS A 112 12.96 7.95 -13.44
C LYS A 112 12.71 6.63 -14.16
N LYS A 113 13.79 5.91 -14.39
CA LYS A 113 13.75 4.52 -14.82
C LYS A 113 13.62 3.64 -13.58
N MET A 114 12.68 2.72 -13.59
CA MET A 114 12.46 1.75 -12.52
C MET A 114 12.41 0.34 -13.07
N ARG A 115 13.00 -0.60 -12.34
CA ARG A 115 12.85 -2.03 -12.62
C ARG A 115 11.53 -2.52 -12.05
N VAL A 116 10.76 -3.22 -12.87
CA VAL A 116 9.42 -3.71 -12.53
C VAL A 116 9.39 -5.22 -12.73
N LEU A 117 8.96 -5.93 -11.72
CA LEU A 117 8.59 -7.34 -11.82
C LEU A 117 7.14 -7.42 -12.32
N VAL A 118 6.94 -7.98 -13.49
CA VAL A 118 5.61 -8.16 -14.08
C VAL A 118 4.79 -9.12 -13.22
N GLY A 119 3.61 -8.70 -12.82
CA GLY A 119 2.69 -9.47 -11.98
C GLY A 119 1.75 -10.36 -12.78
N GLU A 120 1.13 -11.30 -12.10
CA GLU A 120 0.08 -12.17 -12.67
C GLU A 120 -1.29 -11.51 -12.71
N TYR A 121 -1.45 -10.40 -12.00
CA TYR A 121 -2.74 -9.73 -11.87
C TYR A 121 -2.90 -8.70 -12.98
N GLU A 122 -3.82 -9.00 -13.88
CA GLU A 122 -4.37 -7.98 -14.75
C GLU A 122 -5.23 -7.03 -13.92
N GLY A 123 -4.92 -5.75 -13.97
CA GLY A 123 -5.84 -4.73 -13.46
C GLY A 123 -7.17 -4.85 -14.24
N ARG A 124 -8.27 -4.41 -13.64
CA ARG A 124 -9.61 -4.50 -14.28
C ARG A 124 -9.67 -3.90 -15.70
N ARG A 125 -8.71 -3.07 -16.08
CA ARG A 125 -8.61 -2.39 -17.38
C ARG A 125 -7.48 -2.90 -18.25
N ASP A 126 -6.57 -3.70 -17.73
CA ASP A 126 -5.34 -4.07 -18.43
C ASP A 126 -5.60 -4.81 -19.73
N ALA A 127 -6.56 -5.75 -19.72
CA ALA A 127 -6.98 -6.46 -20.94
C ALA A 127 -7.62 -5.56 -22.02
N ARG A 128 -8.22 -4.41 -21.60
CA ARG A 128 -8.84 -3.47 -22.56
C ARG A 128 -7.83 -2.48 -23.13
N GLU A 129 -6.80 -2.16 -22.36
CA GLU A 129 -5.81 -1.12 -22.67
C GLU A 129 -4.48 -1.73 -23.15
N SER A 130 -4.41 -3.06 -23.36
CA SER A 130 -3.18 -3.78 -23.74
C SER A 130 -1.97 -3.36 -22.90
N ARG A 131 -2.16 -3.35 -21.58
CA ARG A 131 -1.10 -2.95 -20.65
C ARG A 131 -0.81 -4.03 -19.62
N LEU A 132 0.40 -4.02 -19.14
CA LEU A 132 0.89 -4.87 -18.07
C LEU A 132 0.90 -4.13 -16.74
N THR A 133 0.84 -4.91 -15.67
CA THR A 133 0.93 -4.42 -14.30
C THR A 133 2.03 -5.16 -13.57
N GLY A 134 2.83 -4.43 -12.81
CA GLY A 134 3.90 -5.04 -12.02
C GLY A 134 4.23 -4.24 -10.76
N LYS A 135 5.25 -4.71 -10.04
CA LYS A 135 5.79 -4.06 -8.84
C LYS A 135 7.21 -3.60 -9.08
N SER A 136 7.46 -2.33 -8.79
CA SER A 136 8.82 -1.79 -8.78
C SER A 136 9.65 -2.32 -7.61
N GLU A 137 10.96 -2.09 -7.61
CA GLU A 137 11.87 -2.49 -6.53
C GLU A 137 11.48 -1.94 -5.15
N ASP A 138 10.80 -0.81 -5.12
CA ASP A 138 10.26 -0.18 -3.90
C ASP A 138 8.76 -0.50 -3.68
N PHE A 139 8.26 -1.56 -4.30
CA PHE A 139 6.90 -2.13 -4.18
C PHE A 139 5.75 -1.24 -4.67
N ARG A 140 6.02 -0.16 -5.42
CA ARG A 140 4.94 0.61 -6.06
C ARG A 140 4.31 -0.19 -7.19
N LEU A 141 3.00 -0.02 -7.34
CA LEU A 141 2.26 -0.56 -8.47
C LEU A 141 2.59 0.27 -9.71
N VAL A 142 2.97 -0.39 -10.80
CA VAL A 142 3.31 0.25 -12.06
C VAL A 142 2.48 -0.37 -13.17
N HIS A 143 1.80 0.47 -13.93
CA HIS A 143 1.10 0.09 -15.17
C HIS A 143 1.90 0.62 -16.36
N PHE A 144 2.09 -0.20 -17.39
CA PHE A 144 2.81 0.18 -18.59
C PHE A 144 2.27 -0.55 -19.82
N ALA A 145 2.45 0.04 -21.01
CA ALA A 145 2.03 -0.61 -22.25
C ALA A 145 2.89 -1.86 -22.51
N ASP A 146 2.25 -2.92 -22.96
CA ASP A 146 2.93 -4.15 -23.38
C ASP A 146 3.53 -3.95 -24.77
N SER A 147 4.83 -3.73 -24.86
CA SER A 147 5.55 -3.53 -26.12
C SER A 147 6.45 -4.70 -26.50
N SER A 148 6.78 -5.58 -25.57
CA SER A 148 7.73 -6.67 -25.76
C SER A 148 7.14 -8.08 -25.56
N ASN A 149 5.85 -8.20 -25.32
CA ASN A 149 5.18 -9.44 -24.87
C ASN A 149 5.78 -9.99 -23.56
N ALA A 150 6.17 -9.11 -22.65
CA ALA A 150 6.65 -9.49 -21.32
C ALA A 150 5.54 -10.25 -20.56
N ARG A 151 5.95 -11.23 -19.76
CA ARG A 151 5.05 -12.15 -19.07
C ARG A 151 5.21 -12.03 -17.56
N ALA A 152 4.23 -12.49 -16.83
CA ALA A 152 4.30 -12.58 -15.38
C ALA A 152 5.58 -13.31 -14.93
N GLY A 153 6.35 -12.65 -14.07
CA GLY A 153 7.64 -13.12 -13.59
C GLY A 153 8.85 -12.55 -14.34
N ASP A 154 8.65 -11.84 -15.45
CA ASP A 154 9.72 -11.13 -16.14
C ASP A 154 10.07 -9.83 -15.45
N PHE A 155 11.33 -9.40 -15.59
CA PHE A 155 11.78 -8.07 -15.19
C PHE A 155 11.88 -7.16 -16.41
N VAL A 156 11.25 -5.99 -16.29
CA VAL A 156 11.28 -4.94 -17.32
C VAL A 156 11.77 -3.63 -16.73
N ASP A 157 12.55 -2.88 -17.47
CA ASP A 157 12.86 -1.49 -17.16
C ASP A 157 11.75 -0.60 -17.74
N VAL A 158 11.17 0.24 -16.89
CA VAL A 158 10.05 1.12 -17.23
C VAL A 158 10.44 2.57 -16.94
N GLN A 159 10.27 3.45 -17.92
CA GLN A 159 10.34 4.90 -17.75
C GLN A 159 9.03 5.40 -17.16
N ILE A 160 9.06 5.97 -15.97
CA ILE A 160 7.84 6.51 -15.35
C ILE A 160 7.46 7.83 -16.02
N THR A 161 6.23 7.89 -16.56
CA THR A 161 5.72 9.04 -17.30
C THR A 161 4.62 9.80 -16.56
N ASP A 162 3.86 9.11 -15.69
CA ASP A 162 2.81 9.72 -14.87
C ASP A 162 2.62 9.00 -13.54
N ALA A 163 1.87 9.61 -12.62
CA ALA A 163 1.64 9.09 -11.28
C ALA A 163 0.24 9.42 -10.75
N SER A 164 -0.35 8.42 -10.11
CA SER A 164 -1.54 8.54 -9.26
C SER A 164 -1.14 8.41 -7.77
N ALA A 165 -2.09 8.61 -6.87
CA ALA A 165 -1.86 8.33 -5.45
C ALA A 165 -1.55 6.84 -5.16
N HIS A 166 -2.03 5.92 -6.00
CA HIS A 166 -1.97 4.48 -5.74
C HIS A 166 -1.10 3.69 -6.72
N TYR A 167 -0.73 4.27 -7.84
CA TYR A 167 0.06 3.61 -8.89
C TYR A 167 0.85 4.62 -9.71
N LEU A 168 1.82 4.10 -10.43
CA LEU A 168 2.60 4.80 -11.42
C LEU A 168 2.19 4.34 -12.82
N ILE A 169 2.39 5.20 -13.81
CA ILE A 169 2.24 4.89 -15.23
C ILE A 169 3.61 5.05 -15.88
N GLY A 170 3.95 4.17 -16.80
CA GLY A 170 5.20 4.26 -17.51
C GLY A 170 5.18 3.62 -18.88
N GLU A 171 6.29 3.75 -19.56
CA GLU A 171 6.58 3.16 -20.85
C GLU A 171 7.70 2.14 -20.69
N GLU A 172 7.52 0.96 -21.25
CA GLU A 172 8.54 -0.06 -21.27
C GLU A 172 9.72 0.38 -22.12
N LEU A 173 10.93 0.25 -21.56
CA LEU A 173 12.17 0.52 -22.27
C LEU A 173 12.79 -0.78 -22.83
N GLN A 174 12.82 -1.81 -22.01
CA GLN A 174 13.38 -3.12 -22.37
C GLN A 174 12.98 -4.20 -21.37
N THR A 175 12.85 -5.42 -21.83
CA THR A 175 12.84 -6.61 -20.98
C THR A 175 14.27 -6.97 -20.58
N ILE A 176 14.56 -7.11 -19.27
CA ILE A 176 15.91 -7.36 -18.76
C ILE A 176 16.17 -8.84 -18.56
N ALA A 177 15.19 -9.55 -18.00
CA ALA A 177 15.29 -10.96 -17.72
C ALA A 177 13.94 -11.62 -17.90
N THR A 178 13.92 -12.67 -18.68
CA THR A 178 12.76 -13.55 -18.84
C THR A 178 12.93 -14.73 -17.90
N ARG A 179 11.93 -15.03 -17.13
CA ARG A 179 11.85 -16.29 -16.42
C ARG A 179 11.57 -17.37 -17.48
N GLY A 180 12.44 -18.37 -17.60
CA GLY A 180 12.30 -19.43 -18.62
C GLY A 180 10.88 -19.97 -18.74
N GLY A 181 10.42 -20.18 -19.98
CA GLY A 181 9.04 -20.41 -20.38
C GLY A 181 8.22 -21.45 -19.64
N ASP A 182 8.86 -22.39 -18.96
CA ASP A 182 8.22 -23.51 -18.26
C ASP A 182 7.29 -23.12 -17.12
N ALA A 183 7.57 -22.02 -16.41
CA ALA A 183 6.75 -21.58 -15.28
C ALA A 183 5.39 -21.01 -15.71
N HIS A 184 5.30 -20.49 -16.94
CA HIS A 184 4.02 -19.99 -17.48
C HIS A 184 3.14 -21.13 -17.99
N GLU A 185 3.73 -22.16 -18.62
CA GLU A 185 3.01 -23.33 -19.09
C GLU A 185 2.43 -24.14 -17.95
N LEU A 186 3.20 -24.33 -16.86
CA LEU A 186 2.72 -25.02 -15.65
C LEU A 186 1.52 -24.30 -15.00
N ARG A 187 1.45 -22.98 -15.05
CA ARG A 187 0.34 -22.22 -14.46
C ARG A 187 -0.93 -22.16 -15.31
N THR A 188 -0.82 -22.25 -16.64
CA THR A 188 -1.98 -22.36 -17.51
C THR A 188 -2.66 -23.72 -17.35
N ASP A 189 -1.90 -24.76 -17.00
CA ASP A 189 -2.43 -26.07 -16.68
C ASP A 189 -3.06 -26.15 -15.28
N GLU A 190 -2.53 -25.43 -14.28
CA GLU A 190 -3.14 -25.32 -12.94
C GLU A 190 -4.46 -24.54 -12.95
N LYS A 191 -4.65 -23.55 -13.83
CA LYS A 191 -5.95 -22.88 -13.99
C LYS A 191 -7.04 -23.81 -14.56
N LYS A 192 -6.66 -24.93 -15.15
CA LYS A 192 -7.59 -25.98 -15.61
C LYS A 192 -7.86 -27.04 -14.54
N SER A 193 -7.03 -27.17 -13.53
CA SER A 193 -7.27 -28.05 -12.39
C SER A 193 -8.07 -27.30 -11.33
N SER A 194 -9.30 -27.73 -11.13
CA SER A 194 -10.23 -27.34 -10.06
C SER A 194 -9.51 -26.89 -8.77
N GLY A 195 -9.92 -25.73 -8.25
CA GLY A 195 -9.34 -25.11 -7.07
C GLY A 195 -9.04 -26.12 -5.96
N VAL A 196 -7.83 -26.06 -5.43
CA VAL A 196 -7.46 -26.77 -4.23
C VAL A 196 -8.40 -26.28 -3.13
N PRO A 197 -9.23 -27.15 -2.53
CA PRO A 197 -10.05 -26.74 -1.41
C PRO A 197 -9.12 -26.38 -0.26
N LEU A 198 -9.00 -25.08 0.03
CA LEU A 198 -8.45 -24.61 1.29
C LEU A 198 -9.32 -25.26 2.37
N GLY A 199 -8.79 -26.26 3.08
CA GLY A 199 -9.50 -27.06 4.07
C GLY A 199 -9.87 -26.26 5.31
N ILE A 200 -10.77 -25.29 5.14
CA ILE A 200 -11.46 -24.63 6.24
C ILE A 200 -12.72 -25.48 6.49
N PRO A 201 -12.83 -26.17 7.62
CA PRO A 201 -14.04 -26.93 7.94
C PRO A 201 -15.19 -25.95 8.10
N THR A 202 -16.18 -26.01 7.20
CA THR A 202 -17.46 -25.36 7.38
C THR A 202 -18.21 -26.06 8.50
N VAL A 203 -18.28 -25.43 9.65
CA VAL A 203 -19.21 -25.85 10.71
C VAL A 203 -20.62 -25.54 10.20
N ARG A 204 -21.38 -26.56 9.86
CA ARG A 204 -22.83 -26.40 9.67
C ARG A 204 -23.45 -26.23 11.05
N VAL A 205 -24.10 -25.07 11.28
CA VAL A 205 -25.04 -24.83 12.37
C VAL A 205 -26.42 -25.31 11.92
#